data_3efd5688c313de329c0aa6dacd317217
#
_entry.id   3efd5688c313de329c0aa6dacd317217
#
_cell.length_a   1.000
_cell.length_b   1.000
_cell.length_c   1.000
_cell.angle_alpha   90.00
_cell.angle_beta   90.00
_cell.angle_gamma   90.00
#
_symmetry.space_group_name_H-M   'P 1'
#
loop_
_entity.id
_entity.type
_entity.pdbx_description
1 polymer ?
#
loop_
_entity_poly.entity_id
_entity_poly.type
_entity_poly.pdbx_seq_one_letter_code
_entity_poly.pdbx_strand_id
1 'polypeptide(L)'
;MLENIIKYAIFLTAWGWAGFVFDRKGLLIFVLPEERKEDVLFRIRKELKCNNLFEDNRGWESLIKKVKEYFTGKKVDFIDCQLSLDNYTNFQKEILQTVRKISYGETRSYKEAAEAAGYPRAYRAVGNTMRNNPLPLIIPCHRVIKSDGGLGGFSGKEGIALKRKMIDLESEGK
;
A
#
# COMPACT_ATOMS: atom_id res chain seq x y z
N MET A 1 -26.01 0.60 -17.80
CA MET A 1 -24.63 0.81 -17.27
C MET A 1 -24.45 -0.15 -16.13
N LEU A 2 -23.51 -1.09 -16.22
CA LEU A 2 -23.21 -1.99 -15.09
C LEU A 2 -22.53 -1.14 -14.03
N GLU A 3 -23.21 -0.88 -12.92
CA GLU A 3 -22.64 -0.20 -11.77
C GLU A 3 -21.35 -0.92 -11.36
N ASN A 4 -20.29 -0.15 -11.13
CA ASN A 4 -19.01 -0.68 -10.72
C ASN A 4 -19.16 -1.15 -9.26
N ILE A 5 -19.46 -2.44 -9.06
CA ILE A 5 -19.67 -3.01 -7.74
C ILE A 5 -18.33 -2.98 -7.02
N ILE A 6 -18.25 -2.17 -5.97
CA ILE A 6 -17.07 -2.06 -5.10
C ILE A 6 -17.26 -3.03 -3.94
N LYS A 7 -16.25 -3.86 -3.74
CA LYS A 7 -16.22 -4.88 -2.68
C LYS A 7 -15.03 -4.65 -1.76
N TYR A 8 -15.12 -5.18 -0.55
CA TYR A 8 -14.02 -5.14 0.41
C TYR A 8 -13.86 -6.47 1.13
N ALA A 9 -12.66 -6.70 1.63
CA ALA A 9 -12.35 -7.78 2.55
C ALA A 9 -11.64 -7.22 3.78
N ILE A 10 -11.99 -7.70 4.96
CA ILE A 10 -11.33 -7.38 6.23
C ILE A 10 -10.91 -8.69 6.90
N PHE A 11 -9.66 -8.76 7.35
CA PHE A 11 -9.09 -9.97 7.92
C PHE A 11 -8.05 -9.66 8.99
N LEU A 12 -7.87 -10.59 9.91
CA LEU A 12 -6.89 -10.46 11.00
C LEU A 12 -5.49 -10.89 10.52
N THR A 13 -4.49 -10.08 10.86
CA THR A 13 -3.05 -10.34 10.69
C THR A 13 -2.36 -10.43 12.04
N ALA A 14 -1.06 -10.74 12.07
CA ALA A 14 -0.26 -10.72 13.30
C ALA A 14 -0.14 -9.31 13.94
N TRP A 15 -0.40 -8.24 13.18
CA TRP A 15 -0.32 -6.85 13.66
C TRP A 15 -1.69 -6.20 13.88
N GLY A 16 -2.78 -6.91 13.69
CA GLY A 16 -4.15 -6.40 13.83
C GLY A 16 -5.00 -6.62 12.59
N TRP A 17 -6.14 -5.96 12.52
CA TRP A 17 -7.10 -6.06 11.44
C TRP A 17 -6.66 -5.23 10.24
N ALA A 18 -6.53 -5.83 9.09
CA ALA A 18 -6.25 -5.18 7.83
C ALA A 18 -7.41 -5.38 6.85
N GLY A 19 -7.44 -4.58 5.79
CA GLY A 19 -8.47 -4.74 4.76
C GLY A 19 -8.04 -4.14 3.43
N PHE A 20 -8.77 -4.52 2.40
CA PHE A 20 -8.62 -3.93 1.08
C PHE A 20 -9.96 -3.79 0.37
N VAL A 21 -9.98 -2.88 -0.57
CA VAL A 21 -11.11 -2.61 -1.46
C VAL A 21 -10.72 -2.92 -2.88
N PHE A 22 -11.62 -3.48 -3.63
CA PHE A 22 -11.40 -3.87 -5.01
C PHE A 22 -12.64 -3.69 -5.88
N ASP A 23 -12.42 -3.55 -7.16
CA ASP A 23 -13.42 -3.58 -8.21
C ASP A 23 -13.07 -4.65 -9.25
N ARG A 24 -13.73 -4.61 -10.40
CA ARG A 24 -13.45 -5.53 -11.51
C ARG A 24 -12.06 -5.37 -12.12
N LYS A 25 -11.42 -4.20 -11.93
CA LYS A 25 -10.10 -3.88 -12.49
C LYS A 25 -8.96 -4.22 -11.55
N GLY A 26 -9.23 -4.42 -10.26
CA GLY A 26 -8.22 -4.79 -9.27
C GLY A 26 -8.36 -4.06 -7.94
N LEU A 27 -7.27 -3.99 -7.20
CA LEU A 27 -7.21 -3.32 -5.89
C LEU A 27 -7.28 -1.80 -6.04
N LEU A 28 -8.12 -1.18 -5.22
CA LEU A 28 -8.33 0.26 -5.13
C LEU A 28 -7.65 0.86 -3.90
N ILE A 29 -7.80 0.20 -2.74
CA ILE A 29 -7.35 0.68 -1.43
C ILE A 29 -6.82 -0.52 -0.64
N PHE A 30 -5.76 -0.29 0.12
CA PHE A 30 -5.32 -1.19 1.19
C PHE A 30 -5.24 -0.40 2.51
N VAL A 31 -5.86 -0.93 3.55
CA VAL A 31 -5.80 -0.39 4.91
C VAL A 31 -4.82 -1.22 5.72
N LEU A 32 -3.77 -0.57 6.19
CA LEU A 32 -2.77 -1.15 7.09
C LEU A 32 -3.43 -1.60 8.41
N PRO A 33 -2.81 -2.52 9.18
CA PRO A 33 -3.39 -3.06 10.39
C PRO A 33 -3.85 -2.00 11.40
N GLU A 34 -5.05 -2.18 11.91
CA GLU A 34 -5.68 -1.43 12.98
C GLU A 34 -6.03 -2.36 14.14
N GLU A 35 -6.27 -1.81 15.33
CA GLU A 35 -6.61 -2.61 16.51
C GLU A 35 -7.96 -3.32 16.37
N ARG A 36 -8.95 -2.68 15.73
CA ARG A 36 -10.30 -3.19 15.60
C ARG A 36 -10.75 -3.27 14.15
N LYS A 37 -11.61 -4.26 13.87
CA LYS A 37 -12.26 -4.44 12.55
C LYS A 37 -13.04 -3.19 12.12
N GLU A 38 -13.71 -2.55 13.07
CA GLU A 38 -14.53 -1.36 12.86
C GLU A 38 -13.70 -0.15 12.40
N ASP A 39 -12.46 -0.02 12.88
CA ASP A 39 -11.56 1.05 12.48
C ASP A 39 -11.11 0.89 11.00
N VAL A 40 -10.88 -0.35 10.57
CA VAL A 40 -10.61 -0.66 9.15
C VAL A 40 -11.82 -0.28 8.29
N LEU A 41 -13.01 -0.69 8.67
CA LEU A 41 -14.25 -0.39 7.93
C LEU A 41 -14.51 1.13 7.88
N PHE A 42 -14.25 1.84 8.97
CA PHE A 42 -14.36 3.30 9.02
C PHE A 42 -13.40 3.96 8.02
N ARG A 43 -12.14 3.52 7.95
CA ARG A 43 -11.17 4.04 6.99
C ARG A 43 -11.59 3.77 5.55
N ILE A 44 -12.05 2.55 5.25
CA ILE A 44 -12.54 2.19 3.92
C ILE A 44 -13.66 3.15 3.49
N ARG A 45 -14.66 3.37 4.34
CA ARG A 45 -15.80 4.26 4.04
C ARG A 45 -15.37 5.72 3.86
N LYS A 46 -14.43 6.19 4.68
CA LYS A 46 -13.88 7.55 4.61
C LYS A 46 -13.14 7.80 3.30
N GLU A 47 -12.31 6.86 2.86
CA GLU A 47 -11.52 6.98 1.62
C GLU A 47 -12.42 6.95 0.37
N LEU A 48 -13.40 6.06 0.33
CA LEU A 48 -14.27 5.87 -0.82
C LEU A 48 -15.40 6.90 -0.92
N LYS A 49 -15.77 7.54 0.19
CA LYS A 49 -16.98 8.39 0.29
C LYS A 49 -18.24 7.69 -0.22
N CYS A 50 -18.31 6.36 -0.06
CA CYS A 50 -19.35 5.49 -0.56
C CYS A 50 -19.90 4.61 0.57
N ASN A 51 -21.21 4.41 0.62
CA ASN A 51 -21.88 3.57 1.64
C ASN A 51 -22.31 2.19 1.09
N ASN A 52 -22.39 2.02 -0.23
CA ASN A 52 -22.79 0.76 -0.88
C ASN A 52 -21.56 -0.12 -1.11
N LEU A 53 -21.09 -0.74 -0.03
CA LEU A 53 -19.94 -1.64 -0.02
C LEU A 53 -20.39 -3.03 0.40
N PHE A 54 -19.92 -4.04 -0.31
CA PHE A 54 -20.22 -5.44 -0.01
C PHE A 54 -18.96 -6.14 0.50
N GLU A 55 -19.06 -6.81 1.66
CA GLU A 55 -17.98 -7.67 2.15
C GLU A 55 -17.93 -8.95 1.31
N ASP A 56 -16.82 -9.18 0.63
CA ASP A 56 -16.58 -10.38 -0.18
C ASP A 56 -15.08 -10.63 -0.28
N ASN A 57 -14.63 -11.81 0.10
CA ASN A 57 -13.22 -12.20 0.02
C ASN A 57 -12.94 -13.27 -1.05
N ARG A 58 -13.96 -13.69 -1.79
CA ARG A 58 -13.85 -14.74 -2.81
C ARG A 58 -12.94 -14.30 -3.95
N GLY A 59 -11.99 -15.16 -4.30
CA GLY A 59 -10.98 -14.88 -5.33
C GLY A 59 -9.77 -14.09 -4.83
N TRP A 60 -9.75 -13.69 -3.55
CA TRP A 60 -8.66 -12.91 -2.94
C TRP A 60 -7.92 -13.65 -1.81
N GLU A 61 -8.22 -14.94 -1.64
CA GLU A 61 -7.65 -15.78 -0.57
C GLU A 61 -6.12 -15.82 -0.63
N SER A 62 -5.56 -15.87 -1.86
CA SER A 62 -4.11 -15.86 -2.07
C SER A 62 -3.48 -14.56 -1.59
N LEU A 63 -4.08 -13.40 -1.90
CA LEU A 63 -3.60 -12.11 -1.43
C LEU A 63 -3.71 -12.00 0.09
N ILE A 64 -4.84 -12.41 0.67
CA ILE A 64 -5.03 -12.42 2.14
C ILE A 64 -3.94 -13.25 2.80
N LYS A 65 -3.63 -14.43 2.26
CA LYS A 65 -2.54 -15.28 2.74
C LYS A 65 -1.20 -14.58 2.67
N LYS A 66 -0.84 -14.00 1.52
CA LYS A 66 0.41 -13.23 1.33
C LYS A 66 0.53 -12.08 2.34
N VAL A 67 -0.55 -11.32 2.56
CA VAL A 67 -0.55 -10.21 3.54
C VAL A 67 -0.34 -10.74 4.96
N LYS A 68 -1.02 -11.82 5.36
CA LYS A 68 -0.81 -12.44 6.68
C LYS A 68 0.64 -12.93 6.85
N GLU A 69 1.20 -13.56 5.85
CA GLU A 69 2.60 -14.03 5.85
C GLU A 69 3.59 -12.86 5.96
N TYR A 70 3.35 -11.74 5.26
CA TYR A 70 4.18 -10.54 5.39
C TYR A 70 4.27 -10.07 6.85
N PHE A 71 3.13 -9.94 7.54
CA PHE A 71 3.10 -9.46 8.93
C PHE A 71 3.64 -10.47 9.95
N THR A 72 4.03 -11.68 9.53
CA THR A 72 4.85 -12.61 10.33
C THR A 72 6.34 -12.53 10.02
N GLY A 73 6.78 -11.58 9.17
CA GLY A 73 8.18 -11.41 8.78
C GLY A 73 8.62 -12.27 7.59
N LYS A 74 7.71 -13.00 6.94
CA LYS A 74 8.07 -13.76 5.74
C LYS A 74 8.28 -12.83 4.54
N LYS A 75 9.31 -13.15 3.76
CA LYS A 75 9.56 -12.48 2.48
C LYS A 75 8.47 -12.84 1.48
N VAL A 76 7.66 -11.86 1.13
CA VAL A 76 6.62 -11.96 0.10
C VAL A 76 6.69 -10.75 -0.83
N ASP A 77 6.19 -10.91 -2.04
CA ASP A 77 5.97 -9.82 -2.98
C ASP A 77 4.50 -9.76 -3.42
N PHE A 78 4.12 -8.63 -3.96
CA PHE A 78 2.77 -8.33 -4.43
C PHE A 78 2.76 -7.88 -5.89
N ILE A 79 3.81 -8.21 -6.66
CA ILE A 79 3.98 -7.73 -8.02
C ILE A 79 2.93 -8.26 -8.99
N ASP A 80 2.34 -9.40 -8.68
CA ASP A 80 1.29 -10.05 -9.46
C ASP A 80 -0.13 -9.51 -9.16
N CYS A 81 -0.29 -8.68 -8.10
CA CYS A 81 -1.58 -8.11 -7.77
C CYS A 81 -2.06 -7.13 -8.85
N GLN A 82 -3.27 -7.29 -9.32
CA GLN A 82 -3.91 -6.35 -10.23
C GLN A 82 -4.36 -5.09 -9.47
N LEU A 83 -4.00 -3.91 -9.99
CA LEU A 83 -4.29 -2.62 -9.36
C LEU A 83 -5.25 -1.81 -10.23
N SER A 84 -6.21 -1.14 -9.60
CA SER A 84 -7.11 -0.19 -10.24
C SER A 84 -6.62 1.23 -9.97
N LEU A 85 -5.82 1.77 -10.91
CA LEU A 85 -5.17 3.08 -10.79
C LEU A 85 -5.73 4.12 -11.78
N ASP A 86 -6.93 3.95 -12.30
CA ASP A 86 -7.49 4.80 -13.35
C ASP A 86 -7.60 6.28 -12.94
N ASN A 87 -7.85 6.55 -11.67
CA ASN A 87 -8.02 7.90 -11.13
C ASN A 87 -6.69 8.64 -10.88
N TYR A 88 -5.55 8.02 -11.23
CA TYR A 88 -4.23 8.61 -11.03
C TYR A 88 -3.69 9.17 -12.36
N THR A 89 -2.95 10.28 -12.28
CA THR A 89 -2.25 10.86 -13.44
C THR A 89 -1.18 9.89 -13.96
N ASN A 90 -0.76 10.03 -15.21
CA ASN A 90 0.32 9.21 -15.77
C ASN A 90 1.59 9.28 -14.92
N PHE A 91 1.97 10.50 -14.47
CA PHE A 91 3.10 10.68 -13.56
C PHE A 91 2.95 9.84 -12.28
N GLN A 92 1.78 9.92 -11.61
CA GLN A 92 1.54 9.15 -10.38
C GLN A 92 1.58 7.64 -10.65
N LYS A 93 0.99 7.17 -11.75
CA LYS A 93 1.02 5.76 -12.14
C LYS A 93 2.44 5.25 -12.31
N GLU A 94 3.29 6.00 -13.01
CA GLU A 94 4.69 5.64 -13.25
C GLU A 94 5.49 5.60 -11.94
N ILE A 95 5.31 6.57 -11.06
CA ILE A 95 5.93 6.57 -9.73
C ILE A 95 5.46 5.36 -8.91
N LEU A 96 4.15 5.10 -8.82
CA LEU A 96 3.59 3.97 -8.07
C LEU A 96 4.11 2.63 -8.61
N GLN A 97 4.18 2.46 -9.94
CA GLN A 97 4.71 1.25 -10.58
C GLN A 97 6.21 1.09 -10.36
N THR A 98 6.97 2.18 -10.36
CA THR A 98 8.41 2.15 -10.08
C THR A 98 8.68 1.76 -8.63
N VAL A 99 7.97 2.37 -7.68
CA VAL A 99 8.12 2.04 -6.25
C VAL A 99 7.70 0.60 -5.96
N ARG A 100 6.68 0.09 -6.65
CA ARG A 100 6.22 -1.30 -6.51
C ARG A 100 7.30 -2.34 -6.80
N LYS A 101 8.30 -1.99 -7.60
CA LYS A 101 9.42 -2.88 -7.96
C LYS A 101 10.55 -2.92 -6.92
N ILE A 102 10.50 -2.08 -5.88
CA ILE A 102 11.50 -2.12 -4.81
C ILE A 102 11.33 -3.43 -4.04
N SER A 103 12.38 -4.24 -3.98
CA SER A 103 12.33 -5.58 -3.37
C SER A 103 12.14 -5.52 -1.85
N TYR A 104 11.65 -6.61 -1.29
CA TYR A 104 11.57 -6.82 0.16
C TYR A 104 12.94 -6.66 0.82
N GLY A 105 13.01 -5.85 1.89
CA GLY A 105 14.23 -5.55 2.62
C GLY A 105 15.18 -4.58 1.93
N GLU A 106 14.79 -3.99 0.78
CA GLU A 106 15.53 -2.93 0.13
C GLU A 106 14.86 -1.57 0.33
N THR A 107 15.65 -0.52 0.33
CA THR A 107 15.15 0.86 0.35
C THR A 107 15.73 1.65 -0.81
N ARG A 108 15.02 2.69 -1.25
CA ARG A 108 15.47 3.67 -2.23
C ARG A 108 15.15 5.07 -1.70
N SER A 109 16.00 6.03 -2.02
CA SER A 109 15.68 7.42 -1.71
C SER A 109 14.57 7.96 -2.63
N TYR A 110 13.88 9.01 -2.20
CA TYR A 110 12.93 9.73 -3.06
C TYR A 110 13.58 10.18 -4.37
N LYS A 111 14.89 10.51 -4.35
CA LYS A 111 15.64 10.90 -5.53
C LYS A 111 15.83 9.72 -6.48
N GLU A 112 16.32 8.58 -6.00
CA GLU A 112 16.49 7.37 -6.79
C GLU A 112 15.16 6.87 -7.38
N ALA A 113 14.06 6.93 -6.61
CA ALA A 113 12.73 6.59 -7.11
C ALA A 113 12.28 7.53 -8.24
N ALA A 114 12.57 8.83 -8.12
CA ALA A 114 12.29 9.81 -9.16
C ALA A 114 13.12 9.56 -10.43
N GLU A 115 14.40 9.30 -10.29
CA GLU A 115 15.31 8.99 -11.39
C GLU A 115 14.89 7.70 -12.12
N ALA A 116 14.61 6.63 -11.37
CA ALA A 116 14.16 5.35 -11.91
C ALA A 116 12.81 5.44 -12.66
N ALA A 117 11.94 6.38 -12.27
CA ALA A 117 10.69 6.64 -12.96
C ALA A 117 10.81 7.60 -14.16
N GLY A 118 12.03 8.09 -14.47
CA GLY A 118 12.26 9.03 -15.56
C GLY A 118 12.04 10.51 -15.24
N TYR A 119 11.92 10.86 -13.94
CA TYR A 119 11.64 12.24 -13.47
C TYR A 119 12.69 12.72 -12.47
N PRO A 120 13.97 12.87 -12.82
CA PRO A 120 15.09 13.05 -11.89
C PRO A 120 15.00 14.28 -11.00
N ARG A 121 14.19 15.30 -11.36
CA ARG A 121 13.98 16.52 -10.56
C ARG A 121 12.70 16.50 -9.72
N ALA A 122 11.92 15.43 -9.81
CA ALA A 122 10.55 15.38 -9.24
C ALA A 122 10.48 14.74 -7.84
N TYR A 123 11.57 14.64 -7.08
CA TYR A 123 11.60 13.94 -5.79
C TYR A 123 10.58 14.46 -4.76
N ARG A 124 10.23 15.76 -4.79
CA ARG A 124 9.16 16.32 -3.94
C ARG A 124 7.77 15.82 -4.38
N ALA A 125 7.53 15.73 -5.68
CA ALA A 125 6.28 15.22 -6.23
C ALA A 125 6.17 13.70 -5.98
N VAL A 126 7.28 12.95 -6.01
CA VAL A 126 7.34 11.55 -5.54
C VAL A 126 6.92 11.48 -4.07
N GLY A 127 7.44 12.34 -3.21
CA GLY A 127 7.05 12.40 -1.80
C GLY A 127 5.54 12.62 -1.61
N ASN A 128 4.93 13.50 -2.41
CA ASN A 128 3.49 13.70 -2.40
C ASN A 128 2.71 12.46 -2.88
N THR A 129 3.18 11.81 -3.93
CA THR A 129 2.56 10.57 -4.44
C THR A 129 2.62 9.47 -3.38
N MET A 130 3.77 9.32 -2.69
CA MET A 130 3.91 8.33 -1.61
C MET A 130 3.01 8.62 -0.41
N ARG A 131 2.83 9.91 -0.05
CA ARG A 131 1.91 10.30 1.03
C ARG A 131 0.47 9.92 0.73
N ASN A 132 0.07 9.99 -0.54
CA ASN A 132 -1.28 9.71 -1.02
C ASN A 132 -1.39 8.31 -1.66
N ASN A 133 -0.45 7.41 -1.36
CA ASN A 133 -0.50 6.04 -1.84
C ASN A 133 -1.74 5.31 -1.28
N PRO A 134 -2.68 4.86 -2.13
CA PRO A 134 -3.90 4.20 -1.68
C PRO A 134 -3.67 2.74 -1.29
N LEU A 135 -2.53 2.17 -1.66
CA LEU A 135 -2.22 0.75 -1.54
C LEU A 135 -0.90 0.53 -0.78
N PRO A 136 -0.75 1.13 0.45
CA PRO A 136 0.46 0.89 1.24
C PRO A 136 0.66 -0.62 1.45
N LEU A 137 1.88 -1.10 1.56
CA LEU A 137 2.31 -2.48 1.51
C LEU A 137 2.34 -3.05 0.08
N ILE A 138 1.22 -3.06 -0.64
CA ILE A 138 1.13 -3.55 -2.03
C ILE A 138 2.04 -2.72 -2.93
N ILE A 139 2.02 -1.40 -2.74
CA ILE A 139 3.00 -0.45 -3.26
C ILE A 139 3.82 0.00 -2.06
N PRO A 140 5.07 -0.47 -1.91
CA PRO A 140 5.83 -0.38 -0.66
C PRO A 140 6.41 1.01 -0.42
N CYS A 141 5.56 2.02 -0.20
CA CYS A 141 5.99 3.39 0.07
C CYS A 141 6.83 3.52 1.36
N HIS A 142 6.77 2.53 2.26
CA HIS A 142 7.67 2.45 3.41
C HIS A 142 9.13 2.21 3.00
N ARG A 143 9.41 1.63 1.83
CA ARG A 143 10.76 1.41 1.28
C ARG A 143 11.36 2.66 0.64
N VAL A 144 10.59 3.77 0.55
CA VAL A 144 11.09 5.05 0.01
C VAL A 144 11.45 5.98 1.16
N ILE A 145 12.73 6.34 1.28
CA ILE A 145 13.32 7.11 2.39
C ILE A 145 14.00 8.40 1.89
N LYS A 146 14.48 9.24 2.78
CA LYS A 146 15.29 10.40 2.41
C LYS A 146 16.71 9.99 2.03
N SER A 147 17.40 10.80 1.23
CA SER A 147 18.80 10.55 0.83
C SER A 147 19.79 10.62 2.00
N ASP A 148 19.42 11.25 3.11
CA ASP A 148 20.20 11.29 4.35
C ASP A 148 19.94 10.10 5.28
N GLY A 149 19.15 9.11 4.84
CA GLY A 149 18.72 7.97 5.64
C GLY A 149 17.51 8.22 6.52
N GLY A 150 16.99 9.45 6.59
CA GLY A 150 15.77 9.77 7.33
C GLY A 150 14.53 9.15 6.66
N LEU A 151 13.53 8.77 7.46
CA LEU A 151 12.36 8.02 6.95
C LEU A 151 11.44 8.84 6.05
N GLY A 152 11.39 10.16 6.24
CA GLY A 152 10.37 10.98 5.57
C GLY A 152 8.97 10.73 6.13
N GLY A 153 7.95 11.28 5.44
CA GLY A 153 6.56 11.11 5.84
C GLY A 153 6.01 9.71 5.51
N PHE A 154 4.99 9.30 6.25
CA PHE A 154 4.24 8.07 5.99
C PHE A 154 2.76 8.25 6.33
N SER A 155 1.89 7.52 5.66
CA SER A 155 0.44 7.56 5.87
C SER A 155 0.02 6.78 7.13
N GLY A 156 -1.14 7.11 7.67
CA GLY A 156 -1.75 6.38 8.78
C GLY A 156 -1.58 7.05 10.14
N LYS A 157 -2.27 6.49 11.14
CA LYS A 157 -2.36 7.04 12.50
C LYS A 157 -1.01 7.05 13.22
N GLU A 158 -0.20 6.02 13.00
CA GLU A 158 1.13 5.88 13.61
C GLU A 158 2.27 6.48 12.76
N GLY A 159 1.98 6.86 11.49
CA GLY A 159 2.92 7.59 10.64
C GLY A 159 4.32 6.97 10.57
N ILE A 160 5.32 7.73 10.96
CA ILE A 160 6.75 7.35 10.87
C ILE A 160 7.08 6.10 11.73
N ALA A 161 6.43 5.90 12.87
CA ALA A 161 6.66 4.73 13.71
C ALA A 161 6.28 3.43 13.01
N LEU A 162 5.12 3.40 12.34
CA LEU A 162 4.70 2.25 11.54
C LEU A 162 5.65 2.00 10.35
N LYS A 163 6.10 3.05 9.69
CA LYS A 163 7.10 2.93 8.61
C LYS A 163 8.39 2.27 9.11
N ARG A 164 8.92 2.72 10.27
CA ARG A 164 10.09 2.12 10.91
C ARG A 164 9.85 0.65 11.18
N LYS A 165 8.75 0.31 11.84
CA LYS A 165 8.39 -1.06 12.19
C LYS A 165 8.32 -1.99 10.96
N MET A 166 7.81 -1.49 9.82
CA MET A 166 7.77 -2.26 8.57
C MET A 166 9.18 -2.47 7.98
N ILE A 167 10.04 -1.45 8.00
CA ILE A 167 11.43 -1.58 7.53
C ILE A 167 12.21 -2.55 8.42
N ASP A 168 12.06 -2.46 9.73
CA ASP A 168 12.73 -3.33 10.70
C ASP A 168 12.28 -4.79 10.50
N LEU A 169 10.98 -5.04 10.34
CA LEU A 169 10.44 -6.37 10.01
C LEU A 169 11.11 -6.96 8.77
N GLU A 170 11.28 -6.16 7.72
CA GLU A 170 11.90 -6.60 6.47
C GLU A 170 13.41 -6.81 6.57
N SER A 171 14.09 -6.15 7.51
CA SER A 171 15.52 -6.35 7.73
C SER A 171 15.82 -7.60 8.58
N GLU A 172 14.93 -7.98 9.48
CA GLU A 172 15.05 -9.20 10.30
C GLU A 172 14.72 -10.48 9.49
N GLY A 173 13.90 -10.38 8.46
CA GLY A 173 13.49 -11.50 7.60
C GLY A 173 14.47 -11.86 6.47
N LYS A 174 15.72 -11.37 6.55
CA LYS A 174 16.80 -11.65 5.56
C LYS A 174 17.55 -12.93 5.87
#